data_748fdfc1fd5d4d047ffa21c1709d6ab4
#
_entry.id   748fdfc1fd5d4d047ffa21c1709d6ab4
#
_cell.length_a   1.000
_cell.length_b   1.000
_cell.length_c   1.000
_cell.angle_alpha   90.00
_cell.angle_beta   90.00
_cell.angle_gamma   90.00
#
_symmetry.space_group_name_H-M   'P 1'
#
loop_
_entity.id
_entity.type
_entity.pdbx_description
1 polymer ?
#
loop_
_entity_poly.entity_id
_entity_poly.type
_entity_poly.pdbx_seq_one_letter_code
_entity_poly.pdbx_strand_id
1 'polypeptide(L)'
;EGFALGWNKAITAVSDSLSNGLHRFPAWRITVFEANAGTALDIWKADMKAIGATVTGSKPMKALGVRIPEVPEGTMMLAMSTTDKKAKLAKLTLAFGANDSTPLAGSAAQEAHVRSLAVKYNRNVVQAQIATYEKMLGKASSKLSGAQEDVAKNRKNITKANSKLEKLKSKRSKAQGDMARQQGDIAGLEKKFALTNDPNDLEKLTKSRGKLVKIETA
;
A
#
# COMPACT_ATOMS: atom_id res chain seq x y z
N GLU A 1 14.02 -5.00 0.38
CA GLU A 1 14.11 -6.31 1.07
C GLU A 1 13.21 -7.28 0.34
N GLY A 2 13.79 -8.38 -0.20
CA GLY A 2 13.04 -9.42 -0.90
C GLY A 2 12.17 -10.20 0.08
N PHE A 3 11.00 -10.65 -0.36
CA PHE A 3 10.15 -11.57 0.38
C PHE A 3 10.88 -12.92 0.50
N ALA A 4 11.24 -13.30 1.71
CA ALA A 4 11.73 -14.63 2.03
C ALA A 4 10.69 -15.34 2.92
N LEU A 5 10.26 -16.55 2.53
CA LEU A 5 9.47 -17.41 3.42
C LEU A 5 10.30 -17.71 4.68
N GLY A 6 9.76 -17.37 5.86
CA GLY A 6 10.43 -17.57 7.15
C GLY A 6 10.59 -19.06 7.54
N TRP A 7 10.26 -19.99 6.65
CA TRP A 7 10.29 -21.42 6.92
C TRP A 7 10.67 -22.23 5.68
N ASN A 8 11.42 -23.30 5.91
CA ASN A 8 11.84 -24.27 4.89
C ASN A 8 11.65 -25.74 5.35
N LYS A 9 10.81 -25.95 6.36
CA LYS A 9 10.58 -27.25 6.96
C LYS A 9 9.48 -28.01 6.23
N ALA A 10 9.57 -29.34 6.23
CA ALA A 10 8.55 -30.21 5.68
C ALA A 10 7.20 -30.00 6.37
N ILE A 11 6.13 -29.95 5.57
CA ILE A 11 4.75 -29.89 6.07
C ILE A 11 4.33 -31.31 6.43
N THR A 12 4.16 -31.59 7.71
CA THR A 12 3.86 -32.93 8.24
C THR A 12 2.65 -32.87 9.18
N ALA A 13 1.97 -34.02 9.31
CA ALA A 13 1.06 -34.30 10.39
C ALA A 13 1.79 -35.18 11.43
N VAL A 14 1.73 -34.79 12.69
CA VAL A 14 2.39 -35.51 13.79
C VAL A 14 1.32 -36.05 14.73
N SER A 15 1.44 -37.31 15.14
CA SER A 15 0.53 -37.91 16.12
C SER A 15 0.50 -37.12 17.41
N ASP A 16 -0.70 -36.87 17.91
CA ASP A 16 -0.98 -36.09 19.13
C ASP A 16 -2.26 -36.60 19.81
N SER A 17 -2.75 -35.89 20.79
CA SER A 17 -4.04 -36.15 21.41
C SER A 17 -4.75 -34.82 21.72
N LEU A 18 -6.09 -34.84 21.66
CA LEU A 18 -6.93 -33.70 21.98
C LEU A 18 -7.96 -34.08 23.04
N SER A 19 -8.10 -33.27 24.09
CA SER A 19 -9.09 -33.48 25.14
C SER A 19 -10.38 -32.70 24.82
N ASN A 20 -11.52 -33.37 24.98
CA ASN A 20 -12.84 -32.77 24.95
C ASN A 20 -13.58 -33.17 26.24
N GLY A 21 -13.57 -32.27 27.22
CA GLY A 21 -14.00 -32.59 28.57
C GLY A 21 -13.11 -33.69 29.21
N LEU A 22 -13.76 -34.77 29.68
CA LEU A 22 -13.08 -35.94 30.26
C LEU A 22 -12.57 -36.94 29.23
N HIS A 23 -12.88 -36.76 27.95
CA HIS A 23 -12.56 -37.71 26.90
C HIS A 23 -11.29 -37.29 26.14
N ARG A 24 -10.43 -38.24 25.86
CA ARG A 24 -9.18 -38.02 25.13
C ARG A 24 -9.30 -38.67 23.75
N PHE A 25 -9.08 -37.87 22.71
CA PHE A 25 -9.19 -38.27 21.32
C PHE A 25 -7.79 -38.45 20.73
N PRO A 26 -7.50 -39.54 20.00
CA PRO A 26 -6.36 -39.59 19.11
C PRO A 26 -6.44 -38.47 18.09
N ALA A 27 -5.32 -37.77 17.89
CA ALA A 27 -5.29 -36.56 17.08
C ALA A 27 -4.03 -36.48 16.26
N TRP A 28 -4.04 -35.60 15.28
CA TRP A 28 -2.85 -35.20 14.52
C TRP A 28 -2.66 -33.69 14.65
N ARG A 29 -1.42 -33.32 14.92
CA ARG A 29 -1.01 -31.92 14.99
C ARG A 29 -0.31 -31.52 13.69
N ILE A 30 -0.77 -30.45 13.09
CA ILE A 30 -0.15 -29.80 11.93
C ILE A 30 0.40 -28.42 12.32
N THR A 31 1.43 -27.99 11.62
CA THR A 31 2.00 -26.65 11.76
C THR A 31 1.51 -25.76 10.64
N VAL A 32 0.95 -24.61 10.99
CA VAL A 32 0.59 -23.53 10.06
C VAL A 32 1.58 -22.39 10.29
N PHE A 33 2.50 -22.22 9.35
CA PHE A 33 3.58 -21.24 9.43
C PHE A 33 3.06 -19.82 9.22
N GLU A 34 3.71 -18.86 9.85
CA GLU A 34 3.39 -17.43 9.77
C GLU A 34 1.92 -17.11 10.09
N ALA A 35 1.33 -17.91 10.95
CA ALA A 35 -0.04 -17.77 11.43
C ALA A 35 -0.09 -17.83 12.95
N ASN A 36 -1.13 -17.25 13.53
CA ASN A 36 -1.49 -17.44 14.93
C ASN A 36 -2.63 -18.46 15.08
N ALA A 37 -2.95 -18.82 16.32
CA ALA A 37 -4.00 -19.79 16.62
C ALA A 37 -5.37 -19.38 16.07
N GLY A 38 -5.71 -18.09 16.14
CA GLY A 38 -6.97 -17.58 15.59
C GLY A 38 -7.04 -17.76 14.08
N THR A 39 -5.99 -17.31 13.37
CA THR A 39 -5.91 -17.46 11.90
C THR A 39 -6.02 -18.93 11.47
N ALA A 40 -5.32 -19.86 12.16
CA ALA A 40 -5.39 -21.28 11.83
C ALA A 40 -6.80 -21.87 12.05
N LEU A 41 -7.48 -21.49 13.14
CA LEU A 41 -8.86 -21.89 13.39
C LEU A 41 -9.84 -21.28 12.41
N ASP A 42 -9.66 -20.02 12.02
CA ASP A 42 -10.53 -19.36 11.04
C ASP A 42 -10.43 -20.01 9.65
N ILE A 43 -9.20 -20.39 9.21
CA ILE A 43 -8.99 -21.15 7.97
C ILE A 43 -9.71 -22.50 8.06
N TRP A 44 -9.51 -23.23 9.15
CA TRP A 44 -10.18 -24.53 9.36
C TRP A 44 -11.71 -24.38 9.40
N LYS A 45 -12.24 -23.39 10.12
CA LYS A 45 -13.68 -23.10 10.19
C LYS A 45 -14.28 -22.77 8.82
N ALA A 46 -13.58 -21.97 8.02
CA ALA A 46 -14.01 -21.65 6.67
C ALA A 46 -14.04 -22.90 5.78
N ASP A 47 -13.01 -23.74 5.91
CA ASP A 47 -12.90 -24.98 5.16
C ASP A 47 -14.01 -25.99 5.52
N MET A 48 -14.29 -26.17 6.81
CA MET A 48 -15.37 -27.04 7.28
C MET A 48 -16.75 -26.55 6.81
N LYS A 49 -16.99 -25.26 6.85
CA LYS A 49 -18.23 -24.65 6.32
C LYS A 49 -18.36 -24.85 4.81
N ALA A 50 -17.26 -24.76 4.07
CA ALA A 50 -17.26 -24.94 2.61
C ALA A 50 -17.68 -26.37 2.19
N ILE A 51 -17.40 -27.36 3.02
CA ILE A 51 -17.87 -28.76 2.79
C ILE A 51 -19.26 -29.05 3.41
N GLY A 52 -19.96 -28.03 3.89
CA GLY A 52 -21.32 -28.15 4.46
C GLY A 52 -21.38 -28.58 5.90
N ALA A 53 -20.27 -28.64 6.63
CA ALA A 53 -20.25 -28.99 8.04
C ALA A 53 -20.76 -27.82 8.92
N THR A 54 -21.48 -28.17 10.00
CA THR A 54 -21.89 -27.20 11.02
C THR A 54 -20.79 -27.03 12.06
N VAL A 55 -20.22 -25.83 12.17
CA VAL A 55 -19.13 -25.53 13.12
C VAL A 55 -19.67 -24.86 14.37
N THR A 56 -19.39 -25.45 15.54
CA THR A 56 -19.83 -24.99 16.87
C THR A 56 -18.69 -25.05 17.89
N GLY A 57 -18.91 -24.52 19.10
CA GLY A 57 -17.95 -24.55 20.20
C GLY A 57 -16.77 -23.61 20.01
N SER A 58 -15.87 -23.62 20.99
CA SER A 58 -14.72 -22.72 21.02
C SER A 58 -13.40 -23.43 21.40
N LYS A 59 -13.44 -24.33 22.39
CA LYS A 59 -12.25 -25.03 22.91
C LYS A 59 -12.62 -26.44 23.41
N PRO A 60 -12.53 -27.45 22.55
CA PRO A 60 -12.23 -27.41 21.11
C PRO A 60 -13.41 -26.89 20.27
N MET A 61 -13.12 -26.39 19.07
CA MET A 61 -14.15 -26.19 18.04
C MET A 61 -14.55 -27.53 17.46
N LYS A 62 -15.82 -27.67 17.06
CA LYS A 62 -16.41 -28.91 16.54
C LYS A 62 -17.04 -28.66 15.18
N ALA A 63 -16.75 -29.50 14.21
CA ALA A 63 -17.42 -29.56 12.93
C ALA A 63 -18.25 -30.84 12.85
N LEU A 64 -19.55 -30.70 12.70
CA LEU A 64 -20.49 -31.82 12.60
C LEU A 64 -20.87 -32.05 11.15
N GLY A 65 -21.04 -33.34 10.77
CA GLY A 65 -21.41 -33.71 9.41
C GLY A 65 -20.25 -33.61 8.43
N VAL A 66 -19.03 -33.82 8.89
CA VAL A 66 -17.84 -33.80 8.05
C VAL A 66 -17.87 -35.02 7.12
N ARG A 67 -17.67 -34.80 5.81
CA ARG A 67 -17.59 -35.82 4.81
C ARG A 67 -16.15 -35.96 4.33
N ILE A 68 -15.50 -37.02 4.73
CA ILE A 68 -14.12 -37.35 4.35
C ILE A 68 -14.13 -38.72 3.71
N PRO A 69 -13.51 -38.92 2.55
CA PRO A 69 -13.38 -40.25 1.96
C PRO A 69 -12.77 -41.27 2.95
N GLU A 70 -13.29 -42.47 2.97
CA GLU A 70 -12.81 -43.58 3.83
C GLU A 70 -12.97 -43.35 5.36
N VAL A 71 -13.67 -42.31 5.78
CA VAL A 71 -14.04 -42.03 7.19
C VAL A 71 -15.56 -42.23 7.32
N PRO A 72 -16.06 -42.84 8.42
CA PRO A 72 -17.49 -43.09 8.60
C PRO A 72 -18.34 -41.84 8.42
N GLU A 73 -19.51 -41.97 7.79
CA GLU A 73 -20.46 -40.86 7.69
C GLU A 73 -20.90 -40.38 9.06
N GLY A 74 -21.19 -39.09 9.19
CA GLY A 74 -21.56 -38.47 10.46
C GLY A 74 -20.40 -38.19 11.41
N THR A 75 -19.17 -38.46 10.97
CA THR A 75 -17.96 -38.12 11.76
C THR A 75 -17.93 -36.67 12.14
N MET A 76 -17.63 -36.42 13.42
CA MET A 76 -17.32 -35.12 13.95
C MET A 76 -15.81 -34.87 13.91
N MET A 77 -15.41 -33.68 13.54
CA MET A 77 -14.01 -33.25 13.62
C MET A 77 -13.83 -32.18 14.70
N LEU A 78 -12.87 -32.40 15.55
CA LEU A 78 -12.48 -31.47 16.62
C LEU A 78 -11.22 -30.72 16.20
N ALA A 79 -11.15 -29.42 16.54
CA ALA A 79 -10.00 -28.60 16.27
C ALA A 79 -9.64 -27.73 17.48
N MET A 80 -8.36 -27.70 17.81
CA MET A 80 -7.77 -26.79 18.78
C MET A 80 -6.46 -26.25 18.26
N SER A 81 -6.19 -24.96 18.48
CA SER A 81 -4.97 -24.34 18.04
C SER A 81 -4.26 -23.58 19.16
N THR A 82 -2.93 -23.59 19.11
CA THR A 82 -2.05 -22.81 19.97
C THR A 82 -1.07 -22.01 19.12
N THR A 83 -0.61 -20.86 19.64
CA THR A 83 0.36 -20.01 18.95
C THR A 83 1.73 -20.19 19.57
N ASP A 84 2.74 -20.44 18.75
CA ASP A 84 4.14 -20.28 19.11
C ASP A 84 4.63 -18.92 18.60
N LYS A 85 4.67 -17.93 19.49
CA LYS A 85 5.02 -16.54 19.14
C LYS A 85 6.48 -16.40 18.70
N LYS A 86 7.40 -17.20 19.28
CA LYS A 86 8.84 -17.14 18.94
C LYS A 86 9.09 -17.68 17.54
N ALA A 87 8.44 -18.80 17.21
CA ALA A 87 8.57 -19.44 15.91
C ALA A 87 7.62 -18.86 14.84
N LYS A 88 6.74 -17.89 15.18
CA LYS A 88 5.74 -17.29 14.29
C LYS A 88 4.88 -18.35 13.58
N LEU A 89 4.37 -19.30 14.33
CA LEU A 89 3.54 -20.37 13.80
C LEU A 89 2.38 -20.72 14.73
N ALA A 90 1.34 -21.36 14.15
CA ALA A 90 0.27 -21.99 14.88
C ALA A 90 0.44 -23.53 14.82
N LYS A 91 0.13 -24.19 15.95
CA LYS A 91 -0.01 -25.63 16.03
C LYS A 91 -1.49 -25.94 16.09
N LEU A 92 -2.04 -26.53 15.02
CA LEU A 92 -3.43 -26.92 14.91
C LEU A 92 -3.55 -28.42 15.12
N THR A 93 -4.24 -28.81 16.19
CA THR A 93 -4.50 -30.22 16.54
C THR A 93 -5.92 -30.59 16.11
N LEU A 94 -6.03 -31.65 15.33
CA LEU A 94 -7.27 -32.13 14.73
C LEU A 94 -7.54 -33.58 15.18
N ALA A 95 -8.78 -33.84 15.63
CA ALA A 95 -9.19 -35.17 16.06
C ALA A 95 -10.54 -35.55 15.45
N PHE A 96 -10.86 -36.84 15.43
CA PHE A 96 -12.08 -37.40 14.85
C PHE A 96 -12.85 -38.17 15.91
N GLY A 97 -14.17 -38.04 15.90
CA GLY A 97 -15.06 -38.73 16.80
C GLY A 97 -16.41 -39.05 16.17
N ALA A 98 -17.07 -40.07 16.66
CA ALA A 98 -18.46 -40.35 16.32
C ALA A 98 -19.41 -39.31 17.00
N ASN A 99 -19.02 -38.87 18.19
CA ASN A 99 -19.71 -37.81 18.98
C ASN A 99 -18.74 -37.22 20.01
N ASP A 100 -19.25 -36.39 20.91
CA ASP A 100 -18.47 -35.64 21.92
C ASP A 100 -17.69 -36.51 22.92
N SER A 101 -18.05 -37.78 23.08
CA SER A 101 -17.45 -38.70 24.02
C SER A 101 -16.87 -39.96 23.43
N THR A 102 -17.09 -40.19 22.14
CA THR A 102 -16.64 -41.42 21.43
C THR A 102 -15.59 -41.09 20.40
N PRO A 103 -14.29 -41.21 20.74
CA PRO A 103 -13.22 -41.03 19.76
C PRO A 103 -13.25 -42.12 18.69
N LEU A 104 -12.87 -41.76 17.46
CA LEU A 104 -12.52 -42.73 16.45
C LEU A 104 -11.06 -43.12 16.61
N ALA A 105 -10.77 -44.41 16.39
CA ALA A 105 -9.39 -44.88 16.29
C ALA A 105 -8.68 -44.15 15.12
N GLY A 106 -7.41 -43.82 15.32
CA GLY A 106 -6.60 -43.22 14.29
C GLY A 106 -6.46 -44.14 13.08
N SER A 107 -6.71 -43.63 11.89
CA SER A 107 -6.58 -44.37 10.64
C SER A 107 -5.65 -43.67 9.66
N ALA A 108 -5.09 -44.43 8.72
CA ALA A 108 -4.27 -43.88 7.64
C ALA A 108 -5.04 -42.89 6.76
N ALA A 109 -6.34 -43.06 6.57
CA ALA A 109 -7.20 -42.14 5.83
C ALA A 109 -7.34 -40.77 6.57
N GLN A 110 -7.54 -40.80 7.87
CA GLN A 110 -7.60 -39.59 8.69
C GLN A 110 -6.25 -38.86 8.69
N GLU A 111 -5.13 -39.54 8.81
CA GLU A 111 -3.79 -38.99 8.72
C GLU A 111 -3.53 -38.34 7.36
N ALA A 112 -3.84 -39.02 6.28
CA ALA A 112 -3.68 -38.52 4.92
C ALA A 112 -4.53 -37.28 4.69
N HIS A 113 -5.77 -37.25 5.20
CA HIS A 113 -6.64 -36.07 5.14
C HIS A 113 -6.02 -34.89 5.89
N VAL A 114 -5.60 -35.10 7.14
CA VAL A 114 -4.97 -34.04 7.96
C VAL A 114 -3.69 -33.52 7.31
N ARG A 115 -2.90 -34.40 6.69
CA ARG A 115 -1.71 -34.00 5.92
C ARG A 115 -2.07 -33.11 4.72
N SER A 116 -3.15 -33.44 4.02
CA SER A 116 -3.65 -32.60 2.91
C SER A 116 -4.11 -31.22 3.40
N LEU A 117 -4.77 -31.17 4.57
CA LEU A 117 -5.16 -29.90 5.21
C LEU A 117 -3.93 -29.09 5.61
N ALA A 118 -2.86 -29.72 6.09
CA ALA A 118 -1.61 -29.03 6.43
C ALA A 118 -1.02 -28.30 5.21
N VAL A 119 -0.98 -28.95 4.05
CA VAL A 119 -0.53 -28.32 2.80
C VAL A 119 -1.48 -27.20 2.38
N LYS A 120 -2.79 -27.45 2.39
CA LYS A 120 -3.82 -26.48 1.99
C LYS A 120 -3.74 -25.20 2.84
N TYR A 121 -3.65 -25.34 4.16
CA TYR A 121 -3.66 -24.18 5.08
C TYR A 121 -2.39 -23.36 4.98
N ASN A 122 -1.24 -23.99 4.84
CA ASN A 122 0.01 -23.27 4.62
C ASN A 122 -0.02 -22.54 3.26
N ARG A 123 -0.56 -23.14 2.21
CA ARG A 123 -0.78 -22.49 0.91
C ARG A 123 -1.70 -21.25 1.05
N ASN A 124 -2.80 -21.38 1.79
CA ASN A 124 -3.74 -20.28 2.00
C ASN A 124 -3.08 -19.08 2.71
N VAL A 125 -2.23 -19.33 3.70
CA VAL A 125 -1.47 -18.25 4.37
C VAL A 125 -0.55 -17.54 3.38
N VAL A 126 0.22 -18.28 2.59
CA VAL A 126 1.12 -17.70 1.58
C VAL A 126 0.33 -16.89 0.53
N GLN A 127 -0.79 -17.42 0.05
CA GLN A 127 -1.64 -16.72 -0.92
C GLN A 127 -2.21 -15.40 -0.34
N ALA A 128 -2.64 -15.41 0.92
CA ALA A 128 -3.11 -14.20 1.60
C ALA A 128 -2.00 -13.14 1.74
N GLN A 129 -0.77 -13.56 2.00
CA GLN A 129 0.39 -12.66 2.05
C GLN A 129 0.69 -12.10 0.66
N ILE A 130 0.74 -12.93 -0.38
CA ILE A 130 0.94 -12.49 -1.77
C ILE A 130 -0.10 -11.42 -2.13
N ALA A 131 -1.39 -11.68 -1.90
CA ALA A 131 -2.46 -10.71 -2.17
C ALA A 131 -2.26 -9.38 -1.43
N THR A 132 -1.73 -9.44 -0.19
CA THR A 132 -1.42 -8.24 0.60
C THR A 132 -0.29 -7.42 -0.05
N TYR A 133 0.80 -8.10 -0.47
CA TYR A 133 1.92 -7.43 -1.13
C TYR A 133 1.54 -6.89 -2.51
N GLU A 134 0.74 -7.61 -3.30
CA GLU A 134 0.20 -7.13 -4.58
C GLU A 134 -0.62 -5.84 -4.40
N LYS A 135 -1.46 -5.79 -3.36
CA LYS A 135 -2.20 -4.58 -3.02
C LYS A 135 -1.30 -3.40 -2.62
N MET A 136 -0.22 -3.68 -1.87
CA MET A 136 0.77 -2.66 -1.49
C MET A 136 1.54 -2.17 -2.72
N LEU A 137 1.94 -3.07 -3.60
CA LEU A 137 2.61 -2.75 -4.86
C LEU A 137 1.73 -1.88 -5.76
N GLY A 138 0.45 -2.24 -5.92
CA GLY A 138 -0.51 -1.43 -6.67
C GLY A 138 -0.66 -0.01 -6.14
N LYS A 139 -0.74 0.15 -4.80
CA LYS A 139 -0.77 1.48 -4.17
C LYS A 139 0.52 2.28 -4.40
N ALA A 140 1.69 1.63 -4.30
CA ALA A 140 2.98 2.27 -4.54
C ALA A 140 3.13 2.71 -6.01
N SER A 141 2.72 1.86 -6.95
CA SER A 141 2.71 2.16 -8.39
C SER A 141 1.81 3.36 -8.72
N SER A 142 0.61 3.42 -8.14
CA SER A 142 -0.31 4.56 -8.33
C SER A 142 0.28 5.87 -7.79
N LYS A 143 0.92 5.83 -6.62
CA LYS A 143 1.62 7.01 -6.06
C LYS A 143 2.77 7.47 -6.95
N LEU A 144 3.54 6.53 -7.50
CA LEU A 144 4.65 6.83 -8.39
C LEU A 144 4.14 7.51 -9.67
N SER A 145 3.07 6.98 -10.28
CA SER A 145 2.43 7.58 -11.46
C SER A 145 1.97 9.02 -11.18
N GLY A 146 1.27 9.26 -10.09
CA GLY A 146 0.84 10.60 -9.68
C GLY A 146 2.02 11.56 -9.48
N ALA A 147 3.10 11.12 -8.83
CA ALA A 147 4.29 11.93 -8.66
C ALA A 147 4.97 12.27 -10.00
N GLN A 148 5.00 11.34 -10.96
CA GLN A 148 5.53 11.58 -12.30
C GLN A 148 4.70 12.62 -13.06
N GLU A 149 3.37 12.58 -12.96
CA GLU A 149 2.46 13.57 -13.54
C GLU A 149 2.70 14.96 -12.92
N ASP A 150 2.86 15.04 -11.61
CA ASP A 150 3.16 16.31 -10.92
C ASP A 150 4.51 16.88 -11.35
N VAL A 151 5.54 16.05 -11.52
CA VAL A 151 6.83 16.48 -12.06
C VAL A 151 6.68 17.03 -13.48
N ALA A 152 5.92 16.37 -14.35
CA ALA A 152 5.68 16.83 -15.72
C ALA A 152 4.94 18.17 -15.73
N LYS A 153 3.93 18.34 -14.86
CA LYS A 153 3.18 19.59 -14.69
C LYS A 153 4.07 20.73 -14.18
N ASN A 154 4.90 20.45 -13.21
CA ASN A 154 5.82 21.43 -12.66
C ASN A 154 6.87 21.88 -13.69
N ARG A 155 7.43 20.94 -14.48
CA ARG A 155 8.32 21.27 -15.61
C ARG A 155 7.65 22.23 -16.60
N LYS A 156 6.39 21.97 -16.96
CA LYS A 156 5.59 22.85 -17.84
C LYS A 156 5.42 24.26 -17.24
N ASN A 157 5.17 24.35 -15.94
CA ASN A 157 5.03 25.62 -15.24
C ASN A 157 6.35 26.39 -15.19
N ILE A 158 7.47 25.73 -14.94
CA ILE A 158 8.81 26.32 -14.98
C ILE A 158 9.13 26.89 -16.38
N THR A 159 8.83 26.13 -17.43
CA THR A 159 9.04 26.62 -18.82
C THR A 159 8.21 27.89 -19.09
N LYS A 160 6.92 27.91 -18.67
CA LYS A 160 6.07 29.12 -18.80
C LYS A 160 6.60 30.30 -18.00
N ALA A 161 7.07 30.05 -16.77
CA ALA A 161 7.65 31.10 -15.91
C ALA A 161 8.92 31.68 -16.52
N ASN A 162 9.81 30.84 -17.03
CA ASN A 162 11.03 31.27 -17.71
C ASN A 162 10.73 32.11 -18.96
N SER A 163 9.74 31.71 -19.79
CA SER A 163 9.31 32.51 -20.94
C SER A 163 8.78 33.87 -20.55
N LYS A 164 8.01 33.97 -19.43
CA LYS A 164 7.54 35.27 -18.89
C LYS A 164 8.72 36.11 -18.39
N LEU A 165 9.67 35.49 -17.71
CA LEU A 165 10.87 36.17 -17.21
C LEU A 165 11.68 36.79 -18.34
N GLU A 166 11.91 36.05 -19.43
CA GLU A 166 12.64 36.59 -20.59
C GLU A 166 11.91 37.76 -21.26
N LYS A 167 10.56 37.68 -21.37
CA LYS A 167 9.75 38.79 -21.87
C LYS A 167 9.86 40.04 -20.97
N LEU A 168 9.86 39.84 -19.65
CA LEU A 168 10.03 40.94 -18.69
C LEU A 168 11.43 41.55 -18.74
N LYS A 169 12.48 40.74 -18.86
CA LYS A 169 13.85 41.21 -19.05
C LYS A 169 13.96 42.06 -20.33
N SER A 170 13.38 41.61 -21.44
CA SER A 170 13.37 42.35 -22.70
C SER A 170 12.63 43.69 -22.55
N LYS A 171 11.44 43.70 -21.93
CA LYS A 171 10.69 44.93 -21.66
C LYS A 171 11.50 45.89 -20.79
N ARG A 172 12.14 45.40 -19.70
CA ARG A 172 12.99 46.19 -18.83
C ARG A 172 14.16 46.82 -19.59
N SER A 173 14.85 46.03 -20.40
CA SER A 173 15.98 46.54 -21.21
C SER A 173 15.55 47.65 -22.17
N LYS A 174 14.37 47.46 -22.83
CA LYS A 174 13.78 48.48 -23.71
C LYS A 174 13.44 49.75 -22.94
N ALA A 175 12.78 49.63 -21.81
CA ALA A 175 12.43 50.79 -20.96
C ALA A 175 13.68 51.55 -20.48
N GLN A 176 14.74 50.84 -20.08
CA GLN A 176 16.04 51.41 -19.71
C GLN A 176 16.68 52.18 -20.90
N GLY A 177 16.63 51.63 -22.12
CA GLY A 177 17.11 52.30 -23.31
C GLY A 177 16.31 53.54 -23.66
N ASP A 178 14.99 53.48 -23.55
CA ASP A 178 14.11 54.62 -23.80
C ASP A 178 14.31 55.72 -22.74
N MET A 179 14.54 55.35 -21.48
CA MET A 179 14.88 56.26 -20.39
C MET A 179 16.20 56.99 -20.62
N ALA A 180 17.25 56.24 -20.99
CA ALA A 180 18.54 56.83 -21.29
C ALA A 180 18.49 57.79 -22.49
N ARG A 181 17.73 57.46 -23.53
CA ARG A 181 17.50 58.35 -24.67
C ARG A 181 16.77 59.60 -24.26
N GLN A 182 15.69 59.49 -23.48
CA GLN A 182 14.89 60.63 -23.02
C GLN A 182 15.72 61.57 -22.10
N GLN A 183 16.57 61.00 -21.23
CA GLN A 183 17.51 61.77 -20.42
C GLN A 183 18.51 62.54 -21.28
N GLY A 184 19.05 61.92 -22.37
CA GLY A 184 19.91 62.59 -23.30
C GLY A 184 19.22 63.76 -24.04
N ASP A 185 17.97 63.54 -24.48
CA ASP A 185 17.16 64.59 -25.13
C ASP A 185 16.89 65.77 -24.19
N ILE A 186 16.56 65.49 -22.91
CA ILE A 186 16.38 66.50 -21.87
C ILE A 186 17.67 67.34 -21.68
N ALA A 187 18.81 66.66 -21.52
CA ALA A 187 20.08 67.36 -21.33
C ALA A 187 20.45 68.21 -22.55
N GLY A 188 20.17 67.77 -23.75
CA GLY A 188 20.35 68.56 -24.98
C GLY A 188 19.43 69.82 -25.03
N LEU A 189 18.16 69.62 -24.68
CA LEU A 189 17.22 70.76 -24.64
C LEU A 189 17.53 71.75 -23.53
N GLU A 190 18.01 71.31 -22.37
CA GLU A 190 18.49 72.16 -21.27
C GLU A 190 19.66 73.04 -21.68
N LYS A 191 20.64 72.45 -22.32
CA LYS A 191 21.78 73.20 -22.87
C LYS A 191 21.34 74.23 -23.90
N LYS A 192 20.44 73.85 -24.81
CA LYS A 192 19.94 74.76 -25.86
C LYS A 192 19.13 75.91 -25.23
N PHE A 193 18.22 75.65 -24.33
CA PHE A 193 17.44 76.65 -23.67
C PHE A 193 18.33 77.66 -22.87
N ALA A 194 19.37 77.18 -22.18
CA ALA A 194 20.29 77.95 -21.47
C ALA A 194 21.08 78.94 -22.39
N LEU A 195 21.24 78.64 -23.67
CA LEU A 195 21.91 79.53 -24.63
C LEU A 195 20.97 80.47 -25.35
N THR A 196 19.73 80.09 -25.62
CA THR A 196 18.80 80.83 -26.49
C THR A 196 17.71 81.55 -25.74
N ASN A 197 17.35 81.16 -24.53
CA ASN A 197 16.14 81.49 -23.76
C ASN A 197 14.83 81.50 -24.57
N ASP A 198 14.77 80.59 -25.61
CA ASP A 198 13.61 80.47 -26.47
C ASP A 198 12.42 79.76 -25.76
N PRO A 199 11.23 80.39 -25.65
CA PRO A 199 10.07 79.83 -25.01
C PRO A 199 9.66 78.47 -25.63
N ASN A 200 9.90 78.30 -26.92
CA ASN A 200 9.58 77.00 -27.62
C ASN A 200 10.50 75.87 -27.13
N ASP A 201 11.74 76.14 -26.77
CA ASP A 201 12.66 75.16 -26.22
C ASP A 201 12.29 74.80 -24.78
N LEU A 202 11.75 75.71 -24.00
CA LEU A 202 11.20 75.47 -22.67
C LEU A 202 9.95 74.53 -22.74
N GLU A 203 9.06 74.77 -23.71
CA GLU A 203 7.89 73.91 -23.93
C GLU A 203 8.32 72.45 -24.28
N LYS A 204 9.27 72.31 -25.20
CA LYS A 204 9.83 70.99 -25.56
C LYS A 204 10.48 70.29 -24.36
N LEU A 205 11.24 71.01 -23.54
CA LEU A 205 11.86 70.51 -22.33
C LEU A 205 10.83 69.99 -21.33
N THR A 206 9.77 70.76 -21.10
CA THR A 206 8.64 70.38 -20.23
C THR A 206 7.94 69.10 -20.72
N LYS A 207 7.68 69.03 -22.04
CA LYS A 207 7.11 67.81 -22.66
C LYS A 207 8.04 66.60 -22.51
N SER A 208 9.34 66.80 -22.71
CA SER A 208 10.35 65.71 -22.57
C SER A 208 10.47 65.20 -21.16
N ARG A 209 10.46 66.08 -20.15
CA ARG A 209 10.43 65.69 -18.75
C ARG A 209 9.16 64.93 -18.38
N GLY A 210 7.97 65.33 -18.90
CA GLY A 210 6.73 64.63 -18.73
C GLY A 210 6.71 63.22 -19.34
N LYS A 211 7.42 63.01 -20.48
CA LYS A 211 7.62 61.67 -21.05
C LYS A 211 8.53 60.78 -20.20
N LEU A 212 9.60 61.34 -19.63
CA LEU A 212 10.49 60.60 -18.75
C LEU A 212 9.74 60.06 -17.51
N VAL A 213 8.93 60.88 -16.87
CA VAL A 213 8.09 60.46 -15.73
C VAL A 213 7.16 59.31 -16.11
N LYS A 214 6.57 59.33 -17.32
CA LYS A 214 5.73 58.21 -17.79
C LYS A 214 6.49 56.92 -18.01
N ILE A 215 7.76 57.00 -18.44
CA ILE A 215 8.63 55.82 -18.60
C ILE A 215 9.04 55.25 -17.23
N GLU A 216 9.29 56.12 -16.25
CA GLU A 216 9.69 55.72 -14.88
C GLU A 216 8.53 55.08 -14.10
N THR A 217 7.29 55.39 -14.43
CA THR A 217 6.09 54.89 -13.75
C THR A 217 5.41 53.71 -14.45
N ALA A 218 5.90 53.24 -15.59
CA ALA A 218 5.35 52.14 -16.39
C ALA A 218 6.04 50.83 -16.10
#